data_36ec4f3052181ad8d4fdff6556a82168
#
_entry.id   36ec4f3052181ad8d4fdff6556a82168
#
_cell.length_a   1.000
_cell.length_b   1.000
_cell.length_c   1.000
_cell.angle_alpha   90.00
_cell.angle_beta   90.00
_cell.angle_gamma   90.00
#
_symmetry.space_group_name_H-M   'P 1'
#
loop_
_entity.id
_entity.type
_entity.pdbx_description
1 polymer ?
#
loop_
_entity_poly.entity_id
_entity_poly.type
_entity_poly.pdbx_seq_one_letter_code
_entity_poly.pdbx_strand_id
1 'polypeptide(L)'
;MTMTLVPQDDFLVLEVDDLHVDVLTGIYSEETHLPQPLKISVQALLAHEDHYDPDTPLSHSKNYMDLKHAATQSLPKGQHFKLIEAVADHIIDTVLLQDEKVRHVKVKIVKLALSERGESIGITLSRWRR
;
A
#
# COMPACT_ATOMS: atom_id res chain seq x y z
N MET A 1 -9.10 -32.77 0.13
CA MET A 1 -9.11 -32.13 1.46
C MET A 1 -9.99 -30.90 1.46
N THR A 2 -10.77 -30.77 2.46
CA THR A 2 -11.62 -29.59 2.60
C THR A 2 -10.86 -28.52 3.37
N MET A 3 -10.75 -27.35 2.80
CA MET A 3 -10.23 -26.22 3.56
C MET A 3 -11.28 -25.77 4.56
N THR A 4 -10.91 -25.71 5.81
CA THR A 4 -11.79 -25.23 6.87
C THR A 4 -11.25 -23.91 7.38
N LEU A 5 -12.03 -22.86 7.22
CA LEU A 5 -11.74 -21.57 7.85
C LEU A 5 -12.21 -21.64 9.30
N VAL A 6 -11.42 -21.09 10.20
CA VAL A 6 -11.78 -21.00 11.61
C VAL A 6 -12.15 -19.55 11.92
N PRO A 7 -12.90 -19.27 13.01
CA PRO A 7 -13.35 -17.91 13.28
C PRO A 7 -12.26 -16.85 13.32
N GLN A 8 -11.05 -17.23 13.75
CA GLN A 8 -9.93 -16.29 13.76
C GLN A 8 -9.38 -15.98 12.38
N ASP A 9 -9.83 -16.69 11.34
CA ASP A 9 -9.44 -16.42 9.97
C ASP A 9 -10.26 -15.29 9.33
N ASP A 10 -11.29 -14.81 10.02
CA ASP A 10 -12.02 -13.63 9.57
C ASP A 10 -11.08 -12.42 9.59
N PHE A 11 -11.18 -11.60 8.56
CA PHE A 11 -10.34 -10.41 8.49
C PHE A 11 -11.05 -9.30 7.71
N LEU A 12 -10.64 -8.07 7.99
CA LEU A 12 -11.04 -6.90 7.24
C LEU A 12 -9.79 -6.32 6.59
N VAL A 13 -9.82 -6.13 5.29
CA VAL A 13 -8.74 -5.48 4.55
C VAL A 13 -9.31 -4.25 3.85
N LEU A 14 -8.75 -3.08 4.14
CA LEU A 14 -8.99 -1.89 3.35
C LEU A 14 -8.03 -1.88 2.18
N GLU A 15 -8.52 -1.46 1.02
CA GLU A 15 -7.72 -1.51 -0.20
C GLU A 15 -7.88 -0.25 -1.03
N VAL A 16 -6.77 0.22 -1.58
CA VAL A 16 -6.75 1.19 -2.66
C VAL A 16 -5.84 0.61 -3.73
N ASP A 17 -6.39 0.34 -4.90
CA ASP A 17 -5.67 -0.36 -5.96
C ASP A 17 -5.39 0.55 -7.14
N ASP A 18 -4.25 0.29 -7.76
CA ASP A 18 -3.90 0.84 -9.07
C ASP A 18 -3.82 2.38 -9.10
N LEU A 19 -3.29 2.98 -8.04
CA LEU A 19 -2.98 4.40 -8.02
C LEU A 19 -1.82 4.68 -8.96
N HIS A 20 -1.99 5.65 -9.85
CA HIS A 20 -0.92 6.11 -10.73
C HIS A 20 -0.21 7.27 -10.06
N VAL A 21 1.08 7.08 -9.74
CA VAL A 21 1.87 8.07 -9.00
C VAL A 21 3.24 8.19 -9.65
N ASP A 22 3.67 9.42 -9.91
CA ASP A 22 5.00 9.67 -10.45
C ASP A 22 5.96 9.93 -9.28
N VAL A 23 7.06 9.17 -9.21
CA VAL A 23 8.02 9.25 -8.11
C VAL A 23 9.44 9.25 -8.68
N LEU A 24 10.30 10.12 -8.14
CA LEU A 24 11.72 10.10 -8.47
C LEU A 24 12.33 8.82 -7.90
N THR A 25 12.63 7.87 -8.76
CA THR A 25 13.17 6.58 -8.34
C THR A 25 14.03 5.97 -9.43
N GLY A 26 14.94 5.08 -9.05
CA GLY A 26 15.79 4.33 -9.95
C GLY A 26 17.27 4.47 -9.63
N ILE A 27 18.05 3.47 -10.05
CA ILE A 27 19.48 3.43 -9.84
C ILE A 27 20.26 3.78 -11.12
N TYR A 28 19.60 3.74 -12.27
CA TYR A 28 20.24 4.01 -13.56
C TYR A 28 20.17 5.49 -13.88
N SER A 29 21.18 6.00 -14.59
CA SER A 29 21.33 7.42 -14.89
C SER A 29 20.13 7.99 -15.65
N GLU A 30 19.53 7.21 -16.53
CA GLU A 30 18.36 7.62 -17.30
C GLU A 30 17.11 7.76 -16.43
N GLU A 31 17.10 7.17 -15.22
CA GLU A 31 15.97 7.22 -14.30
C GLU A 31 16.07 8.35 -13.28
N THR A 32 17.24 8.98 -13.11
CA THR A 32 17.51 9.82 -11.94
C THR A 32 17.00 11.24 -12.06
N HIS A 33 16.60 11.70 -13.24
CA HIS A 33 16.27 13.12 -13.47
C HIS A 33 14.80 13.40 -13.59
N LEU A 34 13.99 12.39 -13.92
CA LEU A 34 12.55 12.54 -14.13
C LEU A 34 11.80 11.57 -13.27
N PRO A 35 10.63 12.00 -12.76
CA PRO A 35 9.76 11.08 -12.03
C PRO A 35 9.37 9.89 -12.91
N GLN A 36 9.35 8.72 -12.32
CA GLN A 36 8.96 7.49 -12.99
C GLN A 36 7.50 7.16 -12.69
N PRO A 37 6.72 6.74 -13.69
CA PRO A 37 5.34 6.36 -13.47
C PRO A 37 5.26 5.03 -12.73
N LEU A 38 4.63 5.04 -11.58
CA LEU A 38 4.40 3.86 -10.77
C LEU A 38 2.91 3.59 -10.65
N LYS A 39 2.57 2.33 -10.53
CA LYS A 39 1.20 1.92 -10.17
C LYS A 39 1.28 1.29 -8.78
N ILE A 40 0.60 1.90 -7.82
CA ILE A 40 0.72 1.54 -6.41
C ILE A 40 -0.61 1.05 -5.88
N SER A 41 -0.57 -0.11 -5.21
CA SER A 41 -1.73 -0.67 -4.52
C SER A 41 -1.38 -0.88 -3.06
N VAL A 42 -2.29 -0.50 -2.17
CA VAL A 42 -2.09 -0.57 -0.71
C VAL A 42 -3.22 -1.36 -0.09
N GLN A 43 -2.88 -2.33 0.75
CA GLN A 43 -3.82 -3.10 1.53
C GLN A 43 -3.47 -2.99 3.01
N ALA A 44 -4.45 -2.69 3.85
CA ALA A 44 -4.28 -2.60 5.30
C ALA A 44 -5.21 -3.60 5.98
N LEU A 45 -4.63 -4.56 6.68
CA LEU A 45 -5.37 -5.52 7.49
C LEU A 45 -5.68 -4.87 8.82
N LEU A 46 -6.96 -4.81 9.17
CA LEU A 46 -7.42 -4.14 10.38
C LEU A 46 -7.90 -5.13 11.42
N ALA A 47 -7.75 -4.75 12.70
CA ALA A 47 -8.57 -5.31 13.74
C ALA A 47 -10.02 -4.94 13.41
N HIS A 48 -10.93 -5.93 13.43
CA HIS A 48 -12.30 -5.74 12.96
C HIS A 48 -13.29 -6.05 14.06
N GLU A 49 -14.54 -5.60 13.83
CA GLU A 49 -15.64 -5.97 14.68
C GLU A 49 -16.17 -7.34 14.30
N ASP A 50 -16.86 -8.00 15.24
CA ASP A 50 -17.55 -9.26 14.95
C ASP A 50 -18.72 -9.04 13.99
N HIS A 51 -19.26 -7.83 13.98
CA HIS A 51 -20.46 -7.51 13.23
C HIS A 51 -20.49 -6.03 12.88
N TYR A 52 -21.05 -5.69 11.72
CA TYR A 52 -21.25 -4.31 11.28
C TYR A 52 -22.71 -4.06 11.00
N ASP A 53 -23.27 -3.01 11.62
CA ASP A 53 -24.64 -2.57 11.43
C ASP A 53 -24.68 -1.39 10.44
N PRO A 54 -25.87 -1.03 9.93
CA PRO A 54 -25.96 0.12 9.02
C PRO A 54 -25.44 1.44 9.61
N ASP A 55 -25.49 1.60 10.92
CA ASP A 55 -25.06 2.82 11.61
C ASP A 55 -23.74 2.64 12.38
N THR A 56 -23.00 1.57 12.12
CA THR A 56 -21.67 1.40 12.71
C THR A 56 -20.78 2.56 12.30
N PRO A 57 -20.16 3.28 13.27
CA PRO A 57 -19.38 4.47 12.96
C PRO A 57 -18.01 4.12 12.36
N LEU A 58 -17.42 5.11 11.69
CA LEU A 58 -16.11 4.96 11.06
C LEU A 58 -15.01 4.56 12.05
N SER A 59 -15.17 4.93 13.33
CA SER A 59 -14.19 4.58 14.37
C SER A 59 -14.00 3.07 14.53
N HIS A 60 -14.96 2.25 14.05
CA HIS A 60 -14.86 0.80 14.05
C HIS A 60 -14.22 0.25 12.77
N SER A 61 -13.72 1.13 11.95
CA SER A 61 -12.97 0.82 10.73
C SER A 61 -11.87 1.87 10.58
N LYS A 62 -11.58 2.26 9.35
CA LYS A 62 -10.58 3.29 9.04
C LYS A 62 -10.99 3.94 7.72
N ASN A 63 -10.70 5.23 7.59
CA ASN A 63 -10.92 5.92 6.33
C ASN A 63 -9.92 5.40 5.28
N TYR A 64 -10.42 4.71 4.25
CA TYR A 64 -9.56 4.20 3.18
C TYR A 64 -8.87 5.31 2.39
N MET A 65 -9.38 6.54 2.43
CA MET A 65 -8.67 7.67 1.79
C MET A 65 -7.32 7.95 2.45
N ASP A 66 -7.12 7.52 3.69
CA ASP A 66 -5.82 7.62 4.35
C ASP A 66 -4.77 6.76 3.65
N LEU A 67 -5.18 5.63 3.08
CA LEU A 67 -4.27 4.77 2.29
C LEU A 67 -3.83 5.49 1.02
N LYS A 68 -4.76 6.17 0.36
CA LYS A 68 -4.44 6.97 -0.81
C LYS A 68 -3.47 8.10 -0.45
N HIS A 69 -3.72 8.79 0.67
CA HIS A 69 -2.83 9.84 1.16
C HIS A 69 -1.42 9.31 1.39
N ALA A 70 -1.29 8.15 2.02
CA ALA A 70 0.01 7.54 2.30
C ALA A 70 0.80 7.24 1.03
N ALA A 71 0.12 6.87 -0.05
CA ALA A 71 0.75 6.52 -1.32
C ALA A 71 0.94 7.71 -2.26
N THR A 72 0.45 8.89 -1.90
CA THR A 72 0.53 10.08 -2.74
C THR A 72 1.10 11.27 -1.98
N GLN A 73 0.28 11.97 -1.22
CA GLN A 73 0.66 13.23 -0.56
C GLN A 73 1.72 13.05 0.52
N SER A 74 1.78 11.89 1.17
CA SER A 74 2.79 11.65 2.22
C SER A 74 4.19 11.44 1.66
N LEU A 75 4.32 11.14 0.37
CA LEU A 75 5.63 10.96 -0.24
C LEU A 75 6.34 12.31 -0.30
N PRO A 76 7.58 12.41 0.21
CA PRO A 76 8.28 13.69 0.21
C PRO A 76 8.58 14.13 -1.22
N LYS A 77 8.22 15.35 -1.54
CA LYS A 77 8.45 15.94 -2.85
C LYS A 77 9.95 16.16 -3.07
N GLY A 78 10.41 15.85 -4.26
CA GLY A 78 11.81 16.04 -4.62
C GLY A 78 12.77 15.00 -4.05
N GLN A 79 12.26 14.08 -3.21
CA GLN A 79 13.10 13.03 -2.67
C GLN A 79 13.29 11.94 -3.73
N HIS A 80 14.55 11.64 -4.03
CA HIS A 80 14.87 10.52 -4.91
C HIS A 80 14.99 9.23 -4.09
N PHE A 81 14.28 8.19 -4.52
CA PHE A 81 14.37 6.86 -3.92
C PHE A 81 15.11 5.95 -4.91
N LYS A 82 16.27 5.42 -4.51
CA LYS A 82 17.02 4.52 -5.41
C LYS A 82 16.19 3.28 -5.75
N LEU A 83 15.48 2.74 -4.79
CA LEU A 83 14.69 1.53 -4.96
C LEU A 83 13.22 1.80 -4.68
N ILE A 84 12.34 1.17 -5.44
CA ILE A 84 10.91 1.25 -5.16
C ILE A 84 10.54 0.57 -3.83
N GLU A 85 11.40 -0.32 -3.34
CA GLU A 85 11.26 -0.90 -2.00
C GLU A 85 11.25 0.18 -0.93
N ALA A 86 12.04 1.24 -1.08
CA ALA A 86 12.05 2.35 -0.13
C ALA A 86 10.75 3.17 -0.20
N VAL A 87 10.16 3.29 -1.38
CA VAL A 87 8.84 3.91 -1.54
C VAL A 87 7.80 3.08 -0.79
N ALA A 88 7.81 1.77 -0.99
CA ALA A 88 6.89 0.87 -0.29
C ALA A 88 7.07 0.93 1.23
N ASP A 89 8.30 0.97 1.70
CA ASP A 89 8.62 1.06 3.13
C ASP A 89 8.04 2.35 3.74
N HIS A 90 8.21 3.47 3.06
CA HIS A 90 7.67 4.75 3.50
C HIS A 90 6.14 4.69 3.61
N ILE A 91 5.48 4.11 2.63
CA ILE A 91 4.02 3.98 2.62
C ILE A 91 3.56 3.09 3.79
N ILE A 92 4.23 1.96 4.00
CA ILE A 92 3.90 1.04 5.10
C ILE A 92 4.01 1.75 6.44
N ASP A 93 5.13 2.43 6.68
CA ASP A 93 5.34 3.15 7.94
C ASP A 93 4.28 4.24 8.15
N THR A 94 3.94 4.96 7.10
CA THR A 94 2.93 6.00 7.17
C THR A 94 1.56 5.42 7.55
N VAL A 95 1.15 4.32 6.92
CA VAL A 95 -0.14 3.68 7.22
C VAL A 95 -0.17 3.16 8.65
N LEU A 96 0.92 2.54 9.11
CA LEU A 96 1.00 2.02 10.48
C LEU A 96 0.91 3.15 11.52
N LEU A 97 1.45 4.32 11.22
CA LEU A 97 1.37 5.47 12.13
C LEU A 97 0.00 6.12 12.16
N GLN A 98 -0.83 5.92 11.14
CA GLN A 98 -2.13 6.56 11.05
C GLN A 98 -3.14 6.01 12.04
N ASP A 99 -3.08 4.71 12.35
CA ASP A 99 -4.12 4.07 13.14
C ASP A 99 -3.59 2.77 13.76
N GLU A 100 -3.77 2.64 15.08
CA GLU A 100 -3.36 1.45 15.83
C GLU A 100 -4.13 0.19 15.41
N LYS A 101 -5.32 0.34 14.83
CA LYS A 101 -6.11 -0.81 14.38
C LYS A 101 -5.49 -1.53 13.19
N VAL A 102 -4.56 -0.89 12.48
CA VAL A 102 -3.85 -1.52 11.37
C VAL A 102 -2.84 -2.53 11.92
N ARG A 103 -2.98 -3.79 11.51
CA ARG A 103 -2.14 -4.89 11.99
C ARG A 103 -1.07 -5.27 10.99
N HIS A 104 -1.35 -5.10 9.72
CA HIS A 104 -0.47 -5.51 8.62
C HIS A 104 -0.71 -4.61 7.42
N VAL A 105 0.35 -4.26 6.71
CA VAL A 105 0.24 -3.45 5.49
C VAL A 105 0.99 -4.16 4.38
N LYS A 106 0.37 -4.19 3.21
CA LYS A 106 0.95 -4.75 2.00
C LYS A 106 0.92 -3.69 0.92
N VAL A 107 2.06 -3.44 0.29
CA VAL A 107 2.18 -2.46 -0.80
C VAL A 107 2.76 -3.16 -2.01
N LYS A 108 2.05 -3.02 -3.13
CA LYS A 108 2.51 -3.50 -4.42
C LYS A 108 2.84 -2.29 -5.30
N ILE A 109 4.02 -2.29 -5.90
CA ILE A 109 4.45 -1.21 -6.79
C ILE A 109 4.89 -1.82 -8.12
N VAL A 110 4.32 -1.31 -9.20
CA VAL A 110 4.65 -1.71 -10.57
C VAL A 110 5.34 -0.53 -11.26
N LYS A 111 6.48 -0.78 -11.87
CA LYS A 111 7.20 0.22 -12.67
C LYS A 111 6.63 0.19 -14.09
N LEU A 112 5.74 1.12 -14.39
CA LEU A 112 5.00 1.10 -15.65
C LEU A 112 5.90 1.28 -16.88
N ALA A 113 6.99 2.02 -16.75
CA ALA A 113 7.90 2.30 -17.87
C ALA A 113 8.68 1.05 -18.34
N LEU A 114 8.71 -0.02 -17.54
CA LEU A 114 9.48 -1.22 -17.88
C LEU A 114 8.68 -2.26 -18.65
N SER A 115 7.37 -2.15 -18.68
CA SER A 115 6.54 -3.12 -19.38
C SER A 115 6.72 -2.99 -20.89
N GLU A 116 6.98 -4.10 -21.55
CA GLU A 116 7.11 -4.13 -23.01
C GLU A 116 5.97 -4.89 -23.67
N ARG A 117 5.37 -5.85 -22.98
CA ARG A 117 4.36 -6.74 -23.55
C ARG A 117 3.19 -6.99 -22.61
N GLY A 118 2.84 -5.98 -21.82
CA GLY A 118 1.72 -6.08 -20.89
C GLY A 118 2.05 -6.74 -19.56
N GLU A 119 3.29 -7.16 -19.35
CA GLU A 119 3.68 -7.71 -18.06
C GLU A 119 3.76 -6.61 -16.99
N SER A 120 3.58 -7.00 -15.73
CA SER A 120 3.76 -6.12 -14.59
C SER A 120 5.10 -6.43 -13.93
N ILE A 121 5.97 -5.44 -13.89
CA ILE A 121 7.30 -5.57 -13.30
C ILE A 121 7.37 -4.67 -12.06
N GLY A 122 7.68 -5.26 -10.92
CA GLY A 122 7.73 -4.50 -9.68
C GLY A 122 7.92 -5.37 -8.46
N ILE A 123 7.48 -4.87 -7.32
CA ILE A 123 7.64 -5.58 -6.04
C ILE A 123 6.34 -5.57 -5.24
N THR A 124 6.29 -6.48 -4.29
CA THR A 124 5.31 -6.45 -3.19
C THR A 124 6.09 -6.54 -1.89
N LEU A 125 5.87 -5.59 -1.01
CA LEU A 125 6.45 -5.56 0.32
C LEU A 125 5.33 -5.56 1.33
N SER A 126 5.45 -6.38 2.37
CA SER A 126 4.44 -6.39 3.44
C SER A 126 5.10 -6.49 4.80
N ARG A 127 4.40 -5.98 5.81
CA ARG A 127 4.96 -5.94 7.16
C ARG A 127 3.85 -5.98 8.20
N TRP A 128 4.07 -6.81 9.22
CA TRP A 128 3.20 -6.83 10.41
C TRP A 128 3.61 -5.70 11.36
N ARG A 129 2.62 -5.20 12.10
CA ARG A 129 2.90 -4.27 13.20
C ARG A 129 3.77 -4.98 14.24
N ARG A 130 4.76 -4.30 14.71
CA ARG A 130 5.69 -4.81 15.71
C ARG A 130 5.41 -4.24 17.10
#